data_811b72027dab95e15b5e2d11cf14156c
#
_entry.id   811b72027dab95e15b5e2d11cf14156c
#
_cell.length_a   1.000
_cell.length_b   1.000
_cell.length_c   1.000
_cell.angle_alpha   90.00
_cell.angle_beta   90.00
_cell.angle_gamma   90.00
#
_symmetry.space_group_name_H-M   'P 1'
#
loop_
_entity.id
_entity.type
_entity.pdbx_description
1 polymer ?
#
loop_
_entity_poly.entity_id
_entity_poly.type
_entity_poly.pdbx_seq_one_letter_code
_entity_poly.pdbx_strand_id
1 'polypeptide(L)'
;KKLGRSFVSATYLPRKTEAVLQLRLGRLPRRIKSQNVPVSKGDSEFRRFLSNINETKSVRAQTIIALLPKYIPCIYVEHYVDLMRTQKPWNSKRYPKVIFTANRHLYDDVFNYWTALAAESGSQIVLAQHGGQFGISEYPSFSERHEIEISDRYLTWGWESSDNCYPGFALTVNNATKIKSQKSGNLLVVTDELWKYPRSVFTDLSDNSEYLEHLGNTISFLHPDIQSEVLLRIHHAEAQSGAPQRQWWINKYPDIAHDDGKFSFQQMLAESRLVLIAHNGTSIPESIALHAPTIITWSDSYMKVRRSAEAVFDALEQVGIFHRTPESAASFINSIWDDVDGWWNSSATIDARKQFTDQYARTVSNPVRFLVKALQF
;
A
#
# COMPACT_ATOMS: atom_id res chain seq x y z
N LYS A 1 12.15 -30.76 11.64
CA LYS A 1 10.97 -30.40 12.48
C LYS A 1 9.78 -30.26 11.54
N LYS A 2 8.70 -31.06 11.73
CA LYS A 2 7.45 -30.87 10.99
C LYS A 2 6.94 -29.48 11.35
N LEU A 3 6.95 -28.54 10.38
CA LEU A 3 6.30 -27.24 10.50
C LEU A 3 4.84 -27.52 10.87
N GLY A 4 4.43 -27.08 12.03
CA GLY A 4 3.05 -27.23 12.48
C GLY A 4 2.15 -26.48 11.51
N ARG A 5 0.92 -26.95 11.37
CA ARG A 5 -0.12 -26.42 10.48
C ARG A 5 -0.09 -24.89 10.40
N SER A 6 0.38 -24.33 9.28
CA SER A 6 0.36 -22.88 9.04
C SER A 6 -0.87 -22.53 8.20
N PHE A 7 -1.48 -21.39 8.46
CA PHE A 7 -2.54 -20.83 7.63
C PHE A 7 -1.95 -19.70 6.76
N VAL A 8 -2.18 -19.73 5.45
CA VAL A 8 -1.67 -18.75 4.51
C VAL A 8 -2.80 -18.30 3.59
N SER A 9 -3.05 -17.00 3.51
CA SER A 9 -4.12 -16.46 2.67
C SER A 9 -3.89 -14.97 2.38
N ALA A 10 -4.32 -14.49 1.20
CA ALA A 10 -4.27 -13.09 0.79
C ALA A 10 -2.86 -12.48 0.96
N THR A 11 -1.88 -13.06 0.27
CA THR A 11 -0.45 -12.74 0.44
C THR A 11 0.11 -11.81 -0.63
N TYR A 12 -0.67 -11.41 -1.63
CA TYR A 12 -0.20 -10.73 -2.85
C TYR A 12 0.80 -11.53 -3.71
N LEU A 13 1.21 -12.70 -3.28
CA LEU A 13 2.05 -13.58 -4.10
C LEU A 13 1.30 -14.07 -5.35
N PRO A 14 2.00 -14.29 -6.47
CA PRO A 14 1.43 -15.01 -7.59
C PRO A 14 0.83 -16.35 -7.15
N ARG A 15 -0.34 -16.71 -7.71
CA ARG A 15 -1.10 -17.91 -7.28
C ARG A 15 -0.27 -19.19 -7.22
N LYS A 16 0.64 -19.40 -8.19
CA LYS A 16 1.54 -20.54 -8.23
C LYS A 16 2.52 -20.51 -7.04
N THR A 17 3.07 -19.36 -6.74
CA THR A 17 4.02 -19.16 -5.62
C THR A 17 3.35 -19.39 -4.27
N GLU A 18 2.13 -18.85 -4.06
CA GLU A 18 1.35 -19.11 -2.85
C GLU A 18 1.01 -20.60 -2.68
N ALA A 19 0.63 -21.29 -3.76
CA ALA A 19 0.35 -22.72 -3.72
C ALA A 19 1.60 -23.54 -3.33
N VAL A 20 2.77 -23.22 -3.90
CA VAL A 20 4.04 -23.85 -3.54
C VAL A 20 4.41 -23.56 -2.09
N LEU A 21 4.18 -22.33 -1.59
CA LEU A 21 4.39 -21.98 -0.19
C LEU A 21 3.52 -22.85 0.72
N GLN A 22 2.22 -22.97 0.44
CA GLN A 22 1.30 -23.82 1.22
C GLN A 22 1.76 -25.28 1.25
N LEU A 23 2.21 -25.85 0.12
CA LEU A 23 2.77 -27.21 0.05
C LEU A 23 4.04 -27.35 0.91
N ARG A 24 4.95 -26.37 0.84
CA ARG A 24 6.19 -26.38 1.65
C ARG A 24 5.91 -26.29 3.15
N LEU A 25 4.80 -25.65 3.52
CA LEU A 25 4.31 -25.57 4.90
C LEU A 25 3.46 -26.80 5.30
N GLY A 26 3.40 -27.85 4.48
CA GLY A 26 2.72 -29.10 4.76
C GLY A 26 1.20 -29.04 4.60
N ARG A 27 0.69 -28.15 3.75
CA ARG A 27 -0.74 -28.02 3.44
C ARG A 27 -1.03 -28.23 1.95
N LEU A 28 -2.18 -28.84 1.68
CA LEU A 28 -2.73 -28.82 0.33
C LEU A 28 -3.13 -27.39 -0.05
N PRO A 29 -2.78 -26.93 -1.26
CA PRO A 29 -3.13 -25.59 -1.73
C PRO A 29 -4.64 -25.39 -1.69
N ARG A 30 -5.08 -24.38 -0.96
CA ARG A 30 -6.49 -24.04 -0.83
C ARG A 30 -6.68 -22.55 -0.82
N ARG A 31 -7.57 -22.06 -1.67
CA ARG A 31 -8.07 -20.69 -1.61
C ARG A 31 -9.29 -20.65 -0.69
N ILE A 32 -9.18 -19.90 0.37
CA ILE A 32 -10.27 -19.70 1.31
C ILE A 32 -11.01 -18.41 0.92
N LYS A 33 -12.29 -18.55 0.56
CA LYS A 33 -13.16 -17.40 0.29
C LYS A 33 -13.53 -16.72 1.61
N SER A 34 -13.72 -15.41 1.57
CA SER A 34 -14.33 -14.66 2.68
C SER A 34 -15.76 -15.14 2.89
N GLN A 35 -16.18 -15.15 4.14
CA GLN A 35 -17.56 -15.47 4.51
C GLN A 35 -18.24 -14.18 4.92
N ASN A 36 -19.45 -13.97 4.44
CA ASN A 36 -20.24 -12.83 4.82
C ASN A 36 -21.20 -13.21 5.94
N VAL A 37 -21.27 -12.38 6.96
CA VAL A 37 -22.32 -12.39 7.96
C VAL A 37 -23.38 -11.40 7.51
N PRO A 38 -24.65 -11.80 7.32
CA PRO A 38 -25.70 -10.85 7.02
C PRO A 38 -25.84 -9.83 8.15
N VAL A 39 -25.75 -8.55 7.83
CA VAL A 39 -25.81 -7.48 8.81
C VAL A 39 -27.06 -6.63 8.53
N SER A 40 -27.93 -6.51 9.53
CA SER A 40 -29.08 -5.59 9.54
C SER A 40 -28.69 -4.24 10.13
N LYS A 41 -29.64 -3.31 10.15
CA LYS A 41 -29.46 -2.02 10.81
C LYS A 41 -29.23 -2.21 12.31
N GLY A 42 -28.34 -1.40 12.89
CA GLY A 42 -28.05 -1.44 14.32
C GLY A 42 -29.25 -1.11 15.21
N ASP A 43 -29.28 -1.71 16.39
CA ASP A 43 -30.28 -1.43 17.43
C ASP A 43 -29.94 -0.13 18.16
N SER A 44 -30.65 0.94 17.82
CA SER A 44 -30.43 2.27 18.39
C SER A 44 -30.69 2.36 19.88
N GLU A 45 -31.60 1.55 20.41
CA GLU A 45 -31.95 1.54 21.84
C GLU A 45 -30.84 0.85 22.64
N PHE A 46 -30.42 -0.32 22.21
CA PHE A 46 -29.27 -1.03 22.79
C PHE A 46 -27.98 -0.19 22.75
N ARG A 47 -27.71 0.48 21.66
CA ARG A 47 -26.51 1.34 21.52
C ARG A 47 -26.60 2.58 22.44
N ARG A 48 -27.77 3.13 22.63
CA ARG A 48 -28.01 4.22 23.62
C ARG A 48 -27.76 3.72 25.05
N PHE A 49 -28.24 2.53 25.39
CA PHE A 49 -27.93 1.89 26.67
C PHE A 49 -26.43 1.75 26.90
N LEU A 50 -25.68 1.25 25.91
CA LEU A 50 -24.21 1.14 26.00
C LEU A 50 -23.52 2.51 26.21
N SER A 51 -24.03 3.57 25.59
CA SER A 51 -23.48 4.93 25.74
C SER A 51 -23.66 5.50 27.16
N ASN A 52 -24.61 4.98 27.93
CA ASN A 52 -24.90 5.44 29.29
C ASN A 52 -24.14 4.65 30.37
N ILE A 53 -23.40 3.62 30.01
CA ILE A 53 -22.54 2.90 30.95
C ILE A 53 -21.32 3.78 31.26
N ASN A 54 -21.35 4.45 32.42
CA ASN A 54 -20.36 5.46 32.77
C ASN A 54 -19.84 5.26 34.19
N GLU A 55 -18.80 4.46 34.33
CA GLU A 55 -18.11 4.16 35.59
C GLU A 55 -16.77 4.89 35.76
N THR A 56 -16.37 5.74 34.80
CA THR A 56 -15.07 6.39 34.82
C THR A 56 -15.13 7.88 35.16
N LYS A 57 -14.14 8.36 35.91
CA LYS A 57 -13.97 9.78 36.26
C LYS A 57 -13.20 10.57 35.18
N SER A 58 -12.56 9.89 34.22
CA SER A 58 -11.79 10.54 33.16
C SER A 58 -12.71 11.08 32.06
N VAL A 59 -12.67 12.38 31.81
CA VAL A 59 -13.45 13.04 30.71
C VAL A 59 -13.13 12.41 29.35
N ARG A 60 -11.87 12.08 29.09
CA ARG A 60 -11.46 11.41 27.85
C ARG A 60 -12.12 10.03 27.72
N ALA A 61 -12.08 9.24 28.77
CA ALA A 61 -12.71 7.91 28.78
C ALA A 61 -14.23 8.01 28.64
N GLN A 62 -14.88 8.97 29.29
CA GLN A 62 -16.33 9.24 29.16
C GLN A 62 -16.69 9.56 27.71
N THR A 63 -15.92 10.42 27.05
CA THR A 63 -16.14 10.78 25.65
C THR A 63 -16.00 9.54 24.74
N ILE A 64 -14.97 8.72 24.94
CA ILE A 64 -14.78 7.49 24.18
C ILE A 64 -15.95 6.53 24.38
N ILE A 65 -16.36 6.27 25.63
CA ILE A 65 -17.47 5.38 25.97
C ILE A 65 -18.78 5.86 25.33
N ALA A 66 -19.04 7.18 25.32
CA ALA A 66 -20.24 7.75 24.71
C ALA A 66 -20.23 7.64 23.16
N LEU A 67 -19.06 7.65 22.52
CA LEU A 67 -18.92 7.59 21.06
C LEU A 67 -18.81 6.16 20.54
N LEU A 68 -18.13 5.26 21.24
CA LEU A 68 -17.91 3.88 20.82
C LEU A 68 -19.17 3.18 20.31
N PRO A 69 -20.32 3.18 21.05
CA PRO A 69 -21.51 2.50 20.58
C PRO A 69 -22.09 3.04 19.28
N LYS A 70 -21.76 4.27 18.89
CA LYS A 70 -22.20 4.87 17.62
C LYS A 70 -21.38 4.38 16.43
N TYR A 71 -20.11 4.06 16.66
CA TYR A 71 -19.14 3.79 15.60
C TYR A 71 -18.69 2.32 15.52
N ILE A 72 -18.92 1.50 16.54
CA ILE A 72 -18.63 0.07 16.46
C ILE A 72 -19.50 -0.57 15.37
N PRO A 73 -18.90 -1.32 14.42
CA PRO A 73 -19.66 -2.01 13.39
C PRO A 73 -20.70 -2.97 13.99
N CYS A 74 -21.89 -3.04 13.38
CA CYS A 74 -23.00 -3.89 13.85
C CYS A 74 -22.62 -5.37 13.98
N ILE A 75 -21.66 -5.83 13.17
CA ILE A 75 -21.17 -7.20 13.23
C ILE A 75 -20.54 -7.57 14.57
N TYR A 76 -19.95 -6.60 15.28
CA TYR A 76 -19.32 -6.81 16.59
C TYR A 76 -20.24 -6.54 17.78
N VAL A 77 -21.45 -6.09 17.55
CA VAL A 77 -22.45 -5.78 18.58
C VAL A 77 -23.69 -6.63 18.37
N GLU A 78 -24.57 -6.24 17.45
CA GLU A 78 -25.86 -6.89 17.24
C GLU A 78 -25.73 -8.27 16.58
N HIS A 79 -24.73 -8.47 15.74
CA HIS A 79 -24.50 -9.72 14.99
C HIS A 79 -23.34 -10.54 15.50
N TYR A 80 -22.87 -10.29 16.72
CA TYR A 80 -21.74 -11.01 17.29
C TYR A 80 -21.96 -12.53 17.37
N VAL A 81 -23.18 -12.96 17.72
CA VAL A 81 -23.56 -14.39 17.77
C VAL A 81 -23.50 -15.02 16.38
N ASP A 82 -23.91 -14.31 15.35
CA ASP A 82 -23.85 -14.78 13.96
C ASP A 82 -22.41 -14.86 13.47
N LEU A 83 -21.59 -13.88 13.83
CA LEU A 83 -20.13 -13.91 13.58
C LEU A 83 -19.50 -15.15 14.23
N MET A 84 -19.78 -15.42 15.49
CA MET A 84 -19.32 -16.61 16.21
C MET A 84 -19.74 -17.92 15.53
N ARG A 85 -20.95 -18.00 15.02
CA ARG A 85 -21.47 -19.19 14.33
C ARG A 85 -20.81 -19.38 12.96
N THR A 86 -20.62 -18.29 12.23
CA THR A 86 -20.08 -18.30 10.85
C THR A 86 -18.65 -18.78 10.80
N GLN A 87 -17.81 -18.54 11.82
CA GLN A 87 -16.42 -18.99 11.85
C GLN A 87 -16.26 -20.51 12.05
N LYS A 88 -17.31 -21.24 12.46
CA LYS A 88 -17.23 -22.69 12.73
C LYS A 88 -16.61 -23.53 11.61
N PRO A 89 -16.84 -23.27 10.31
CA PRO A 89 -16.20 -24.03 9.23
C PRO A 89 -14.68 -23.91 9.20
N TRP A 90 -14.10 -22.88 9.84
CA TRP A 90 -12.65 -22.65 9.94
C TRP A 90 -12.06 -23.38 11.15
N ASN A 91 -12.91 -23.78 12.09
CA ASN A 91 -12.51 -24.57 13.26
C ASN A 91 -12.11 -25.99 12.84
N SER A 92 -10.82 -26.19 12.62
CA SER A 92 -10.26 -27.52 12.80
C SER A 92 -10.15 -27.77 14.33
N LYS A 93 -10.14 -29.03 14.73
CA LYS A 93 -9.94 -29.43 16.15
C LYS A 93 -8.70 -28.78 16.81
N ARG A 94 -7.85 -28.10 16.05
CA ARG A 94 -6.65 -27.37 16.50
C ARG A 94 -6.40 -26.20 15.59
N TYR A 95 -6.16 -25.03 16.17
CA TYR A 95 -5.70 -23.83 15.45
C TYR A 95 -4.31 -24.06 14.80
N PRO A 96 -3.98 -23.34 13.71
CA PRO A 96 -2.64 -23.39 13.13
C PRO A 96 -1.63 -22.78 14.11
N LYS A 97 -0.37 -23.19 14.02
CA LYS A 97 0.70 -22.56 14.81
C LYS A 97 1.04 -21.15 14.34
N VAL A 98 0.90 -20.92 13.02
CA VAL A 98 1.21 -19.62 12.39
C VAL A 98 0.08 -19.26 11.44
N ILE A 99 -0.35 -18.03 11.49
CA ILE A 99 -1.30 -17.39 10.56
C ILE A 99 -0.54 -16.32 9.79
N PHE A 100 -0.51 -16.44 8.47
CA PHE A 100 0.16 -15.48 7.59
C PHE A 100 -0.79 -14.87 6.57
N THR A 101 -0.87 -13.55 6.55
CA THR A 101 -1.62 -12.76 5.57
C THR A 101 -0.96 -11.40 5.34
N ALA A 102 -1.20 -10.80 4.17
CA ALA A 102 -0.81 -9.42 3.93
C ALA A 102 -1.96 -8.43 4.21
N ASN A 103 -3.19 -8.75 3.81
CA ASN A 103 -4.29 -7.77 3.92
C ASN A 103 -5.66 -8.35 4.28
N ARG A 104 -5.79 -9.66 4.57
CA ARG A 104 -7.10 -10.26 4.82
C ARG A 104 -7.80 -9.65 6.04
N HIS A 105 -7.04 -9.26 7.04
CA HIS A 105 -7.54 -8.62 8.27
C HIS A 105 -8.22 -7.26 8.02
N LEU A 106 -8.02 -6.63 6.86
CA LEU A 106 -8.62 -5.34 6.54
C LEU A 106 -10.08 -5.43 6.07
N TYR A 107 -10.54 -6.61 5.63
CA TYR A 107 -11.85 -6.74 4.99
C TYR A 107 -12.64 -8.00 5.34
N ASP A 108 -12.13 -8.86 6.23
CA ASP A 108 -12.78 -10.14 6.57
C ASP A 108 -12.95 -10.28 8.08
N ASP A 109 -14.11 -9.84 8.59
CA ASP A 109 -14.43 -9.86 10.04
C ASP A 109 -14.49 -11.28 10.60
N VAL A 110 -14.93 -12.27 9.80
CA VAL A 110 -14.92 -13.68 10.21
C VAL A 110 -13.48 -14.18 10.40
N PHE A 111 -12.59 -13.77 9.51
CA PHE A 111 -11.16 -14.07 9.65
C PHE A 111 -10.58 -13.40 10.90
N ASN A 112 -10.91 -12.14 11.16
CA ASN A 112 -10.42 -11.39 12.32
C ASN A 112 -10.84 -12.06 13.62
N TYR A 113 -12.13 -12.39 13.74
CA TYR A 113 -12.64 -13.10 14.91
C TYR A 113 -11.97 -14.46 15.11
N TRP A 114 -11.84 -15.26 14.05
CA TRP A 114 -11.17 -16.56 14.12
C TRP A 114 -9.67 -16.41 14.46
N THR A 115 -9.00 -15.39 13.92
CA THR A 115 -7.58 -15.12 14.20
C THR A 115 -7.38 -14.72 15.66
N ALA A 116 -8.27 -13.92 16.24
CA ALA A 116 -8.23 -13.58 17.66
C ALA A 116 -8.33 -14.84 18.56
N LEU A 117 -9.29 -15.73 18.28
CA LEU A 117 -9.39 -17.00 19.01
C LEU A 117 -8.17 -17.89 18.84
N ALA A 118 -7.58 -17.88 17.65
CA ALA A 118 -6.35 -18.65 17.38
C ALA A 118 -5.15 -18.07 18.14
N ALA A 119 -5.02 -16.72 18.21
CA ALA A 119 -3.98 -16.04 18.97
C ALA A 119 -4.10 -16.35 20.48
N GLU A 120 -5.31 -16.27 21.06
CA GLU A 120 -5.58 -16.68 22.45
C GLU A 120 -5.22 -18.15 22.71
N SER A 121 -5.25 -18.99 21.67
CA SER A 121 -4.87 -20.41 21.72
C SER A 121 -3.39 -20.66 21.43
N GLY A 122 -2.56 -19.59 21.32
CA GLY A 122 -1.12 -19.65 21.11
C GLY A 122 -0.67 -19.71 19.65
N SER A 123 -1.52 -19.32 18.69
CA SER A 123 -1.08 -19.11 17.30
C SER A 123 -0.27 -17.85 17.17
N GLN A 124 0.80 -17.88 16.38
CA GLN A 124 1.60 -16.71 16.02
C GLN A 124 1.02 -16.02 14.80
N ILE A 125 0.87 -14.70 14.87
CA ILE A 125 0.33 -13.86 13.81
C ILE A 125 1.48 -13.22 13.04
N VAL A 126 1.56 -13.51 11.75
CA VAL A 126 2.51 -12.87 10.83
C VAL A 126 1.73 -12.05 9.82
N LEU A 127 1.96 -10.76 9.82
CA LEU A 127 1.41 -9.85 8.82
C LEU A 127 2.52 -9.40 7.88
N ALA A 128 2.15 -8.97 6.68
CA ALA A 128 3.09 -8.44 5.71
C ALA A 128 2.62 -7.11 5.14
N GLN A 129 3.55 -6.22 4.93
CA GLN A 129 3.34 -4.94 4.27
C GLN A 129 2.63 -5.11 2.94
N HIS A 130 1.67 -4.24 2.67
CA HIS A 130 0.86 -4.25 1.44
C HIS A 130 0.76 -2.89 0.73
N GLY A 131 1.31 -1.83 1.31
CA GLY A 131 1.34 -0.47 0.76
C GLY A 131 2.76 0.09 0.65
N GLY A 132 3.01 0.92 -0.38
CA GLY A 132 4.33 1.48 -0.65
C GLY A 132 4.76 2.58 0.31
N GLN A 133 3.81 3.32 0.90
CA GLN A 133 4.08 4.41 1.84
C GLN A 133 4.60 3.92 3.22
N PHE A 134 4.45 2.63 3.53
CA PHE A 134 4.88 2.07 4.81
C PHE A 134 6.40 2.12 4.94
N GLY A 135 6.88 2.58 6.08
CA GLY A 135 8.30 2.80 6.32
C GLY A 135 8.83 4.12 5.74
N ILE A 136 8.07 4.84 4.92
CA ILE A 136 8.49 6.06 4.22
C ILE A 136 7.81 7.32 4.77
N SER A 137 6.48 7.36 4.87
CA SER A 137 5.73 8.55 5.31
C SER A 137 6.10 8.97 6.72
N GLU A 138 6.23 10.30 6.95
CA GLU A 138 6.43 10.87 8.29
C GLU A 138 5.27 10.50 9.22
N TYR A 139 4.06 10.55 8.68
CA TYR A 139 2.86 10.14 9.38
C TYR A 139 2.46 8.73 8.91
N PRO A 140 2.81 7.68 9.69
CA PRO A 140 2.45 6.32 9.31
C PRO A 140 0.93 6.19 9.21
N SER A 141 0.47 5.47 8.21
CA SER A 141 -0.94 5.14 8.09
C SER A 141 -1.41 4.39 9.34
N PHE A 142 -2.71 4.51 9.66
CA PHE A 142 -3.28 3.72 10.74
C PHE A 142 -3.02 2.22 10.54
N SER A 143 -3.09 1.74 9.30
CA SER A 143 -2.81 0.33 8.97
C SER A 143 -1.39 -0.07 9.33
N GLU A 144 -0.36 0.71 8.98
CA GLU A 144 1.03 0.39 9.30
C GLU A 144 1.22 0.17 10.80
N ARG A 145 0.79 1.14 11.61
CA ARG A 145 0.94 1.07 13.06
C ARG A 145 0.14 -0.08 13.66
N HIS A 146 -1.12 -0.20 13.26
CA HIS A 146 -2.00 -1.25 13.75
C HIS A 146 -1.46 -2.65 13.42
N GLU A 147 -1.00 -2.87 12.20
CA GLU A 147 -0.49 -4.16 11.75
C GLU A 147 0.78 -4.57 12.49
N ILE A 148 1.67 -3.61 12.76
CA ILE A 148 2.86 -3.86 13.57
C ILE A 148 2.44 -4.24 15.00
N GLU A 149 1.51 -3.49 15.62
CA GLU A 149 1.08 -3.70 17.01
C GLU A 149 0.35 -5.04 17.23
N ILE A 150 -0.43 -5.53 16.26
CA ILE A 150 -1.21 -6.77 16.40
C ILE A 150 -0.48 -8.03 15.93
N SER A 151 0.71 -7.91 15.37
CA SER A 151 1.47 -9.05 14.83
C SER A 151 2.63 -9.46 15.73
N ASP A 152 2.88 -10.76 15.84
CA ASP A 152 4.12 -11.27 16.46
C ASP A 152 5.33 -11.07 15.55
N ARG A 153 5.10 -10.97 14.24
CA ARG A 153 6.10 -10.60 13.24
C ARG A 153 5.45 -9.87 12.08
N TYR A 154 6.01 -8.71 11.75
CA TYR A 154 5.60 -7.90 10.61
C TYR A 154 6.65 -7.95 9.51
N LEU A 155 6.31 -8.51 8.34
CA LEU A 155 7.22 -8.60 7.19
C LEU A 155 7.16 -7.29 6.39
N THR A 156 8.20 -6.49 6.45
CA THR A 156 8.34 -5.24 5.70
C THR A 156 8.84 -5.48 4.28
N TRP A 157 8.95 -4.43 3.48
CA TRP A 157 9.59 -4.52 2.16
C TRP A 157 11.11 -4.27 2.21
N GLY A 158 11.73 -4.36 3.41
CA GLY A 158 13.16 -4.28 3.63
C GLY A 158 13.58 -3.41 4.82
N TRP A 159 12.74 -2.47 5.23
CA TRP A 159 13.02 -1.56 6.35
C TRP A 159 12.78 -2.21 7.73
N GLU A 160 13.37 -1.61 8.75
CA GLU A 160 13.26 -2.01 10.16
C GLU A 160 12.81 -0.82 11.01
N SER A 161 12.00 -1.04 12.06
CA SER A 161 11.61 0.01 13.00
C SER A 161 11.39 -0.47 14.44
N SER A 162 11.09 -1.75 14.65
CA SER A 162 10.80 -2.36 15.96
C SER A 162 11.21 -3.82 15.97
N ASP A 163 11.27 -4.43 17.15
CA ASP A 163 11.74 -5.81 17.33
C ASP A 163 10.92 -6.85 16.57
N ASN A 164 9.63 -6.58 16.31
CA ASN A 164 8.78 -7.47 15.55
C ASN A 164 8.75 -7.16 14.02
N CYS A 165 9.37 -6.07 13.57
CA CYS A 165 9.58 -5.81 12.16
C CYS A 165 10.70 -6.70 11.62
N TYR A 166 10.38 -7.50 10.59
CA TYR A 166 11.31 -8.40 9.94
C TYR A 166 11.53 -7.98 8.49
N PRO A 167 12.76 -7.62 8.08
CA PRO A 167 13.03 -7.20 6.71
C PRO A 167 12.69 -8.30 5.70
N GLY A 168 11.58 -8.13 5.04
CA GLY A 168 11.03 -9.04 4.03
C GLY A 168 11.39 -8.62 2.62
N PHE A 169 10.39 -8.67 1.74
CA PHE A 169 10.50 -8.27 0.34
C PHE A 169 9.12 -7.80 -0.18
N ALA A 170 9.13 -7.02 -1.25
CA ALA A 170 7.91 -6.55 -1.90
C ALA A 170 7.18 -7.71 -2.59
N LEU A 171 6.09 -8.18 -1.96
CA LEU A 171 5.34 -9.36 -2.39
C LEU A 171 4.71 -9.22 -3.76
N THR A 172 4.35 -7.97 -4.14
CA THR A 172 3.66 -7.64 -5.40
C THR A 172 4.56 -7.75 -6.62
N VAL A 173 5.85 -7.35 -6.48
CA VAL A 173 6.79 -7.23 -7.61
C VAL A 173 7.86 -8.31 -7.63
N ASN A 174 7.94 -9.13 -6.59
CA ASN A 174 8.95 -10.18 -6.57
C ASN A 174 8.71 -11.19 -7.69
N ASN A 175 9.71 -11.44 -8.51
CA ASN A 175 9.68 -12.24 -9.75
C ASN A 175 8.97 -11.58 -10.96
N ALA A 176 8.60 -10.30 -10.89
CA ALA A 176 8.13 -9.59 -12.07
C ALA A 176 9.29 -9.33 -13.06
N THR A 177 8.96 -9.28 -14.35
CA THR A 177 9.94 -9.03 -15.39
C THR A 177 10.42 -7.58 -15.32
N LYS A 178 11.73 -7.37 -15.37
CA LYS A 178 12.29 -6.03 -15.45
C LYS A 178 11.86 -5.35 -16.75
N ILE A 179 11.48 -4.10 -16.63
CA ILE A 179 11.01 -3.26 -17.73
C ILE A 179 12.23 -2.63 -18.41
N LYS A 180 12.12 -2.44 -19.72
CA LYS A 180 13.02 -1.61 -20.51
C LYS A 180 12.22 -0.42 -21.00
N SER A 181 12.78 0.77 -20.87
CA SER A 181 12.21 2.00 -21.40
C SER A 181 11.94 1.89 -22.90
N GLN A 182 10.85 2.50 -23.36
CA GLN A 182 10.51 2.60 -24.77
C GLN A 182 10.85 4.00 -25.28
N LYS A 183 11.83 4.14 -26.17
CA LYS A 183 12.23 5.45 -26.71
C LYS A 183 11.07 6.24 -27.36
N SER A 184 10.11 5.54 -27.94
CA SER A 184 8.88 6.11 -28.52
C SER A 184 7.69 6.08 -27.56
N GLY A 185 7.93 5.78 -26.29
CA GLY A 185 6.89 5.73 -25.28
C GLY A 185 6.52 7.12 -24.74
N ASN A 186 5.37 7.18 -24.07
CA ASN A 186 4.83 8.38 -23.46
C ASN A 186 5.49 8.74 -22.12
N LEU A 187 5.16 9.94 -21.60
CA LEU A 187 5.33 10.31 -20.21
C LEU A 187 4.10 9.87 -19.43
N LEU A 188 4.19 8.74 -18.73
CA LEU A 188 3.12 8.24 -17.88
C LEU A 188 3.05 9.03 -16.58
N VAL A 189 2.00 9.80 -16.38
CA VAL A 189 1.76 10.56 -15.14
C VAL A 189 0.77 9.78 -14.27
N VAL A 190 1.21 9.38 -13.08
CA VAL A 190 0.42 8.56 -12.16
C VAL A 190 -0.08 9.39 -10.99
N THR A 191 -1.39 9.47 -10.84
CA THR A 191 -2.02 10.23 -9.77
C THR A 191 -2.36 9.36 -8.56
N ASP A 192 -2.59 10.01 -7.41
CA ASP A 192 -3.04 9.35 -6.18
C ASP A 192 -4.56 9.24 -6.11
N GLU A 193 -5.02 8.47 -5.13
CA GLU A 193 -6.43 8.38 -4.73
C GLU A 193 -6.81 9.60 -3.90
N LEU A 194 -7.49 10.56 -4.51
CA LEU A 194 -7.98 11.74 -3.82
C LEU A 194 -9.34 11.48 -3.19
N TRP A 195 -9.53 11.90 -1.95
CA TRP A 195 -10.79 11.77 -1.23
C TRP A 195 -11.45 13.12 -1.01
N LYS A 196 -12.75 13.21 -1.22
CA LYS A 196 -13.54 14.41 -0.91
C LYS A 196 -13.44 14.77 0.58
N TYR A 197 -13.40 13.76 1.43
CA TYR A 197 -13.25 13.93 2.88
C TYR A 197 -12.03 13.14 3.36
N PRO A 198 -11.15 13.73 4.18
CA PRO A 198 -10.01 13.02 4.73
C PRO A 198 -10.44 11.73 5.44
N ARG A 199 -9.80 10.63 5.15
CA ARG A 199 -10.04 9.32 5.79
C ARG A 199 -9.36 9.20 7.16
N SER A 200 -8.34 9.99 7.38
CA SER A 200 -7.52 9.98 8.58
C SER A 200 -7.07 11.40 8.91
N VAL A 201 -6.81 11.66 10.18
CA VAL A 201 -6.21 12.93 10.65
C VAL A 201 -4.75 13.06 10.16
N PHE A 202 -4.15 11.93 9.80
CA PHE A 202 -2.75 11.81 9.36
C PHE A 202 -2.67 11.38 7.89
N THR A 203 -3.48 11.98 7.01
CA THR A 203 -3.32 11.76 5.56
C THR A 203 -2.15 12.60 5.06
N ASP A 204 -1.29 11.98 4.24
CA ASP A 204 -0.18 12.70 3.59
C ASP A 204 -0.70 13.82 2.68
N LEU A 205 -1.90 13.67 2.10
CA LEU A 205 -2.56 14.68 1.28
C LEU A 205 -3.58 15.46 2.12
N SER A 206 -3.10 16.50 2.77
CA SER A 206 -3.96 17.42 3.53
C SER A 206 -4.77 18.38 2.64
N ASP A 207 -4.26 18.69 1.45
CA ASP A 207 -4.91 19.55 0.46
C ASP A 207 -4.83 18.96 -0.96
N ASN A 208 -5.97 18.46 -1.44
CA ASN A 208 -6.10 17.95 -2.80
C ASN A 208 -5.79 19.02 -3.86
N SER A 209 -6.06 20.29 -3.57
CA SER A 209 -5.83 21.39 -4.52
C SER A 209 -4.34 21.62 -4.70
N GLU A 210 -3.56 21.67 -3.62
CA GLU A 210 -2.12 21.85 -3.68
C GLU A 210 -1.44 20.71 -4.45
N TYR A 211 -1.86 19.47 -4.19
CA TYR A 211 -1.39 18.30 -4.92
C TYR A 211 -1.67 18.39 -6.43
N LEU A 212 -2.91 18.72 -6.81
CA LEU A 212 -3.32 18.84 -8.22
C LEU A 212 -2.58 19.97 -8.92
N GLU A 213 -2.44 21.13 -8.25
CA GLU A 213 -1.67 22.26 -8.76
C GLU A 213 -0.19 21.93 -8.93
N HIS A 214 0.43 21.26 -7.96
CA HIS A 214 1.83 20.83 -8.06
C HIS A 214 2.05 19.96 -9.30
N LEU A 215 1.21 18.94 -9.50
CA LEU A 215 1.33 18.04 -10.64
C LEU A 215 1.00 18.73 -11.97
N GLY A 216 -0.04 19.56 -11.99
CA GLY A 216 -0.42 20.36 -13.16
C GLY A 216 0.65 21.36 -13.56
N ASN A 217 1.27 22.04 -12.61
CA ASN A 217 2.38 22.95 -12.87
C ASN A 217 3.61 22.20 -13.39
N THR A 218 3.91 21.00 -12.85
CA THR A 218 4.98 20.17 -13.39
C THR A 218 4.78 19.89 -14.87
N ILE A 219 3.56 19.52 -15.29
CA ILE A 219 3.24 19.28 -16.70
C ILE A 219 3.35 20.58 -17.52
N SER A 220 2.86 21.72 -16.98
CA SER A 220 2.88 23.01 -17.69
C SER A 220 4.28 23.54 -17.97
N PHE A 221 5.27 23.18 -17.16
CA PHE A 221 6.69 23.58 -17.35
C PHE A 221 7.48 22.64 -18.28
N LEU A 222 6.88 21.55 -18.76
CA LEU A 222 7.49 20.70 -19.77
C LEU A 222 7.55 21.40 -21.12
N HIS A 223 8.51 21.00 -21.95
CA HIS A 223 8.53 21.44 -23.35
C HIS A 223 7.27 20.96 -24.08
N PRO A 224 6.71 21.73 -25.05
CA PRO A 224 5.46 21.39 -25.73
C PRO A 224 5.44 19.98 -26.35
N ASP A 225 6.58 19.56 -26.90
CA ASP A 225 6.72 18.22 -27.49
C ASP A 225 6.55 17.10 -26.44
N ILE A 226 7.02 17.33 -25.20
CA ILE A 226 6.85 16.38 -24.09
C ILE A 226 5.44 16.45 -23.52
N GLN A 227 4.84 17.65 -23.48
CA GLN A 227 3.45 17.81 -23.03
C GLN A 227 2.48 17.00 -23.92
N SER A 228 2.72 16.97 -25.23
CA SER A 228 1.90 16.18 -26.16
C SER A 228 2.03 14.65 -25.98
N GLU A 229 3.08 14.19 -25.33
CA GLU A 229 3.32 12.78 -25.01
C GLU A 229 2.81 12.39 -23.61
N VAL A 230 2.15 13.29 -22.87
CA VAL A 230 1.63 13.00 -21.54
C VAL A 230 0.43 12.05 -21.62
N LEU A 231 0.50 10.94 -20.88
CA LEU A 231 -0.62 10.04 -20.63
C LEU A 231 -0.93 10.02 -19.13
N LEU A 232 -2.10 10.53 -18.76
CA LEU A 232 -2.53 10.64 -17.36
C LEU A 232 -3.26 9.39 -16.91
N ARG A 233 -2.71 8.70 -15.91
CA ARG A 233 -3.35 7.58 -15.24
C ARG A 233 -3.97 8.02 -13.93
N ILE A 234 -5.27 8.20 -13.92
CA ILE A 234 -6.05 8.53 -12.71
C ILE A 234 -6.30 7.26 -11.91
N HIS A 235 -6.20 7.38 -10.57
CA HIS A 235 -6.41 6.24 -9.68
C HIS A 235 -7.81 5.63 -9.87
N HIS A 236 -7.88 4.31 -9.95
CA HIS A 236 -9.11 3.57 -10.30
C HIS A 236 -10.26 3.73 -9.28
N ALA A 237 -9.95 4.11 -8.04
CA ALA A 237 -10.96 4.33 -7.00
C ALA A 237 -11.62 5.72 -7.06
N GLU A 238 -11.31 6.57 -8.05
CA GLU A 238 -11.88 7.92 -8.19
C GLU A 238 -13.41 7.94 -8.07
N ALA A 239 -14.09 6.99 -8.71
CA ALA A 239 -15.55 6.92 -8.65
C ALA A 239 -16.10 6.68 -7.23
N GLN A 240 -15.31 6.11 -6.32
CA GLN A 240 -15.69 5.80 -4.94
C GLN A 240 -15.25 6.88 -3.96
N SER A 241 -14.20 7.62 -4.29
CA SER A 241 -13.60 8.65 -3.44
C SER A 241 -14.45 9.93 -3.33
N GLY A 242 -15.31 10.17 -4.32
CA GLY A 242 -16.16 11.36 -4.40
C GLY A 242 -15.41 12.66 -4.72
N ALA A 243 -14.11 12.62 -4.97
CA ALA A 243 -13.31 13.74 -5.43
C ALA A 243 -13.28 13.77 -6.97
N PRO A 244 -13.70 14.85 -7.65
CA PRO A 244 -13.84 14.89 -9.11
C PRO A 244 -12.49 15.18 -9.80
N GLN A 245 -11.47 14.37 -9.54
CA GLN A 245 -10.12 14.55 -10.06
C GLN A 245 -10.09 14.58 -11.61
N ARG A 246 -10.77 13.64 -12.27
CA ARG A 246 -10.88 13.58 -13.74
C ARG A 246 -11.48 14.84 -14.32
N GLN A 247 -12.54 15.39 -13.71
CA GLN A 247 -13.17 16.61 -14.18
C GLN A 247 -12.25 17.81 -14.02
N TRP A 248 -11.47 17.88 -12.94
CA TRP A 248 -10.47 18.92 -12.74
C TRP A 248 -9.42 18.90 -13.86
N TRP A 249 -8.90 17.72 -14.22
CA TRP A 249 -7.94 17.57 -15.30
C TRP A 249 -8.51 17.98 -16.66
N ILE A 250 -9.71 17.49 -17.01
CA ILE A 250 -10.39 17.84 -18.28
C ILE A 250 -10.63 19.36 -18.38
N ASN A 251 -11.02 20.01 -17.29
CA ASN A 251 -11.30 21.43 -17.33
C ASN A 251 -10.03 22.30 -17.45
N LYS A 252 -8.94 21.89 -16.80
CA LYS A 252 -7.71 22.68 -16.74
C LYS A 252 -6.71 22.32 -17.86
N TYR A 253 -6.69 21.07 -18.27
CA TYR A 253 -5.76 20.51 -19.25
C TYR A 253 -6.51 19.61 -20.26
N PRO A 254 -7.36 20.20 -21.13
CA PRO A 254 -8.29 19.43 -22.00
C PRO A 254 -7.57 18.57 -23.05
N ASP A 255 -6.35 18.92 -23.42
CA ASP A 255 -5.60 18.23 -24.47
C ASP A 255 -4.76 17.03 -23.95
N ILE A 256 -4.69 16.84 -22.63
CA ILE A 256 -3.96 15.70 -22.05
C ILE A 256 -4.72 14.40 -22.25
N ALA A 257 -4.04 13.39 -22.79
CA ALA A 257 -4.59 12.06 -22.94
C ALA A 257 -4.80 11.35 -21.59
N HIS A 258 -5.91 10.67 -21.42
CA HIS A 258 -6.26 9.93 -20.21
C HIS A 258 -6.23 8.43 -20.45
N ASP A 259 -5.66 7.65 -19.51
CA ASP A 259 -5.77 6.20 -19.48
C ASP A 259 -7.24 5.77 -19.34
N ASP A 260 -7.65 4.83 -20.17
CA ASP A 260 -9.01 4.26 -20.18
C ASP A 260 -9.20 3.08 -19.21
N GLY A 261 -8.17 2.72 -18.45
CA GLY A 261 -8.19 1.67 -17.43
C GLY A 261 -8.14 0.23 -17.98
N LYS A 262 -7.89 0.05 -19.29
CA LYS A 262 -7.83 -1.30 -19.90
C LYS A 262 -6.58 -2.07 -19.56
N PHE A 263 -5.46 -1.36 -19.33
CA PHE A 263 -4.16 -1.95 -19.08
C PHE A 263 -3.81 -1.97 -17.60
N SER A 264 -3.12 -3.02 -17.18
CA SER A 264 -2.51 -3.06 -15.85
C SER A 264 -1.38 -2.02 -15.73
N PHE A 265 -1.05 -1.63 -14.51
CA PHE A 265 0.04 -0.69 -14.28
C PHE A 265 1.37 -1.17 -14.88
N GLN A 266 1.70 -2.45 -14.73
CA GLN A 266 2.92 -3.04 -15.29
C GLN A 266 2.96 -3.00 -16.82
N GLN A 267 1.82 -3.19 -17.50
CA GLN A 267 1.75 -3.04 -18.96
C GLN A 267 1.99 -1.59 -19.38
N MET A 268 1.40 -0.63 -18.68
CA MET A 268 1.63 0.79 -18.96
C MET A 268 3.09 1.21 -18.72
N LEU A 269 3.71 0.73 -17.63
CA LEU A 269 5.14 0.96 -17.39
C LEU A 269 5.99 0.43 -18.55
N ALA A 270 5.64 -0.73 -19.14
CA ALA A 270 6.39 -1.32 -20.23
C ALA A 270 6.27 -0.56 -21.56
N GLU A 271 5.23 0.24 -21.73
CA GLU A 271 4.96 1.04 -22.94
C GLU A 271 5.41 2.51 -22.77
N SER A 272 5.82 2.91 -21.56
CA SER A 272 6.21 4.28 -21.25
C SER A 272 7.71 4.50 -21.46
N ARG A 273 8.07 5.72 -21.84
CA ARG A 273 9.45 6.22 -21.87
C ARG A 273 9.94 6.62 -20.49
N LEU A 274 9.07 7.30 -19.75
CA LEU A 274 9.34 7.83 -18.42
C LEU A 274 8.05 7.82 -17.59
N VAL A 275 8.17 7.63 -16.29
CA VAL A 275 7.04 7.68 -15.36
C VAL A 275 7.22 8.85 -14.40
N LEU A 276 6.19 9.66 -14.23
CA LEU A 276 6.12 10.74 -13.24
C LEU A 276 5.09 10.37 -12.17
N ILE A 277 5.52 10.34 -10.90
CA ILE A 277 4.68 9.98 -9.76
C ILE A 277 4.73 11.14 -8.75
N ALA A 278 3.57 11.69 -8.40
CA ALA A 278 3.47 12.83 -7.49
C ALA A 278 2.90 12.46 -6.10
N HIS A 279 3.05 11.21 -5.69
CA HIS A 279 2.51 10.74 -4.42
C HIS A 279 3.37 9.61 -3.84
N ASN A 280 3.34 9.44 -2.50
CA ASN A 280 4.04 8.37 -1.81
C ASN A 280 3.17 7.10 -1.73
N GLY A 281 2.97 6.43 -2.85
CA GLY A 281 2.15 5.22 -2.95
C GLY A 281 2.93 4.00 -3.45
N THR A 282 2.21 2.90 -3.65
CA THR A 282 2.76 1.61 -4.10
C THR A 282 3.39 1.69 -5.51
N SER A 283 2.98 2.66 -6.33
CA SER A 283 3.53 2.88 -7.67
C SER A 283 5.03 3.19 -7.68
N ILE A 284 5.55 3.90 -6.67
CA ILE A 284 6.99 4.21 -6.57
C ILE A 284 7.84 2.94 -6.40
N PRO A 285 7.67 2.15 -5.32
CA PRO A 285 8.47 0.94 -5.14
C PRO A 285 8.25 -0.08 -6.27
N GLU A 286 7.06 -0.16 -6.85
CA GLU A 286 6.80 -1.02 -8.00
C GLU A 286 7.58 -0.57 -9.25
N SER A 287 7.52 0.70 -9.62
CA SER A 287 8.21 1.22 -10.79
C SER A 287 9.73 1.05 -10.67
N ILE A 288 10.31 1.44 -9.52
CA ILE A 288 11.76 1.35 -9.31
C ILE A 288 12.23 -0.11 -9.27
N ALA A 289 11.52 -1.00 -8.57
CA ALA A 289 11.85 -2.43 -8.51
C ALA A 289 11.76 -3.11 -9.87
N LEU A 290 10.82 -2.67 -10.72
CA LEU A 290 10.65 -3.14 -12.09
C LEU A 290 11.61 -2.50 -13.09
N HIS A 291 12.47 -1.58 -12.66
CA HIS A 291 13.43 -0.84 -13.50
C HIS A 291 12.79 0.12 -14.49
N ALA A 292 11.52 0.53 -14.31
CA ALA A 292 10.93 1.59 -15.11
C ALA A 292 11.59 2.94 -14.76
N PRO A 293 12.04 3.75 -15.73
CA PRO A 293 12.55 5.08 -15.46
C PRO A 293 11.47 5.92 -14.78
N THR A 294 11.80 6.44 -13.59
CA THR A 294 10.79 7.06 -12.71
C THR A 294 11.32 8.36 -12.14
N ILE A 295 10.51 9.39 -12.23
CA ILE A 295 10.67 10.65 -11.51
C ILE A 295 9.55 10.76 -10.48
N ILE A 296 9.92 11.22 -9.29
CA ILE A 296 9.05 11.40 -8.15
C ILE A 296 9.05 12.89 -7.82
N THR A 297 7.87 13.48 -7.58
CA THR A 297 7.80 14.88 -7.21
C THR A 297 6.68 15.15 -6.23
N TRP A 298 6.98 15.88 -5.16
CA TRP A 298 6.00 16.46 -4.23
C TRP A 298 6.65 17.56 -3.39
N SER A 299 5.82 18.42 -2.80
CA SER A 299 6.25 19.44 -1.84
C SER A 299 6.18 18.92 -0.40
N ASP A 300 7.15 19.31 0.41
CA ASP A 300 7.16 19.04 1.85
C ASP A 300 5.99 19.73 2.59
N SER A 301 5.25 20.63 1.93
CA SER A 301 4.06 21.27 2.50
C SER A 301 2.90 20.29 2.70
N TYR A 302 2.77 19.28 1.82
CA TYR A 302 1.66 18.33 1.88
C TYR A 302 2.10 16.87 2.00
N MET A 303 3.38 16.54 1.77
CA MET A 303 3.89 15.17 1.91
C MET A 303 5.33 15.16 2.40
N LYS A 304 5.58 14.45 3.48
CA LYS A 304 6.90 14.35 4.09
C LYS A 304 7.35 12.93 4.28
N VAL A 305 8.65 12.71 4.10
CA VAL A 305 9.28 11.45 4.45
C VAL A 305 9.69 11.45 5.92
N ARG A 306 9.62 10.29 6.56
CA ARG A 306 10.11 10.13 7.94
C ARG A 306 11.63 10.21 7.98
N ARG A 307 12.16 10.64 9.10
CA ARG A 307 13.61 10.82 9.34
C ARG A 307 14.45 9.59 8.92
N SER A 308 13.96 8.38 9.13
CA SER A 308 14.67 7.15 8.74
C SER A 308 14.75 6.94 7.22
N ALA A 309 13.92 7.64 6.43
CA ALA A 309 13.92 7.56 4.98
C ALA A 309 14.64 8.74 4.30
N GLU A 310 14.93 9.84 5.03
CA GLU A 310 15.53 11.06 4.48
C GLU A 310 16.79 10.76 3.68
N ALA A 311 17.76 10.04 4.24
CA ALA A 311 19.02 9.76 3.54
C ALA A 311 18.85 9.02 2.21
N VAL A 312 17.82 8.17 2.10
CA VAL A 312 17.51 7.47 0.84
C VAL A 312 16.87 8.42 -0.16
N PHE A 313 15.96 9.29 0.28
CA PHE A 313 15.34 10.29 -0.58
C PHE A 313 16.31 11.38 -1.01
N ASP A 314 17.25 11.78 -0.15
CA ASP A 314 18.35 12.69 -0.51
C ASP A 314 19.24 12.09 -1.61
N ALA A 315 19.54 10.78 -1.53
CA ALA A 315 20.27 10.10 -2.59
C ALA A 315 19.47 10.03 -3.91
N LEU A 316 18.15 9.87 -3.86
CA LEU A 316 17.29 9.95 -5.04
C LEU A 316 17.24 11.38 -5.62
N GLU A 317 17.22 12.40 -4.77
CA GLU A 317 17.22 13.81 -5.18
C GLU A 317 18.53 14.19 -5.87
N GLN A 318 19.67 13.74 -5.35
CA GLN A 318 21.00 14.01 -5.95
C GLN A 318 21.15 13.49 -7.37
N VAL A 319 20.44 12.44 -7.75
CA VAL A 319 20.48 11.84 -9.09
C VAL A 319 19.28 12.22 -9.96
N GLY A 320 18.41 13.11 -9.49
CA GLY A 320 17.26 13.60 -10.24
C GLY A 320 16.07 12.62 -10.31
N ILE A 321 16.00 11.63 -9.41
CA ILE A 321 14.83 10.77 -9.28
C ILE A 321 13.75 11.46 -8.45
N PHE A 322 14.11 12.20 -7.39
CA PHE A 322 13.18 12.90 -6.51
C PHE A 322 13.33 14.41 -6.65
N HIS A 323 12.21 15.13 -6.69
CA HIS A 323 12.13 16.59 -6.81
C HIS A 323 11.10 17.16 -5.84
N ARG A 324 11.42 18.30 -5.23
CA ARG A 324 10.54 18.96 -4.24
C ARG A 324 9.68 20.07 -4.85
N THR A 325 9.95 20.47 -6.09
CA THR A 325 9.19 21.52 -6.78
C THR A 325 8.83 21.10 -8.21
N PRO A 326 7.72 21.62 -8.75
CA PRO A 326 7.30 21.40 -10.13
C PRO A 326 8.37 21.83 -11.14
N GLU A 327 9.02 22.98 -10.91
CA GLU A 327 10.03 23.54 -11.79
C GLU A 327 11.26 22.64 -11.89
N SER A 328 11.73 22.14 -10.75
CA SER A 328 12.88 21.23 -10.69
C SER A 328 12.58 19.92 -11.44
N ALA A 329 11.40 19.33 -11.20
CA ALA A 329 10.99 18.10 -11.87
C ALA A 329 10.88 18.30 -13.39
N ALA A 330 10.19 19.34 -13.84
CA ALA A 330 10.01 19.62 -15.25
C ALA A 330 11.33 19.95 -15.96
N SER A 331 12.15 20.80 -15.36
CA SER A 331 13.48 21.14 -15.91
C SER A 331 14.34 19.90 -16.10
N PHE A 332 14.32 19.00 -15.11
CA PHE A 332 15.07 17.75 -15.20
C PHE A 332 14.49 16.83 -16.28
N ILE A 333 13.18 16.63 -16.35
CA ILE A 333 12.52 15.85 -17.42
C ILE A 333 12.90 16.39 -18.79
N ASN A 334 12.81 17.73 -19.00
CA ASN A 334 13.20 18.38 -20.24
C ASN A 334 14.65 18.08 -20.64
N SER A 335 15.57 18.04 -19.66
CA SER A 335 16.99 17.83 -19.91
C SER A 335 17.37 16.39 -20.29
N ILE A 336 16.61 15.39 -19.78
CA ILE A 336 16.92 13.97 -20.00
C ILE A 336 16.05 13.32 -21.07
N TRP A 337 15.06 14.04 -21.61
CA TRP A 337 14.02 13.43 -22.47
C TRP A 337 14.61 12.66 -23.65
N ASP A 338 15.66 13.15 -24.26
CA ASP A 338 16.30 12.50 -25.41
C ASP A 338 17.16 11.30 -25.04
N ASP A 339 17.63 11.21 -23.79
CA ASP A 339 18.47 10.11 -23.30
C ASP A 339 18.06 9.63 -21.89
N VAL A 340 16.78 9.28 -21.72
CA VAL A 340 16.26 8.70 -20.47
C VAL A 340 17.02 7.43 -20.08
N ASP A 341 17.38 6.60 -21.06
CA ASP A 341 18.11 5.36 -20.80
C ASP A 341 19.55 5.60 -20.29
N GLY A 342 20.25 6.61 -20.84
CA GLY A 342 21.58 6.99 -20.38
C GLY A 342 21.57 7.46 -18.93
N TRP A 343 20.63 8.32 -18.57
CA TRP A 343 20.44 8.76 -17.19
C TRP A 343 20.09 7.60 -16.27
N TRP A 344 19.06 6.82 -16.63
CA TRP A 344 18.54 5.75 -15.79
C TRP A 344 19.54 4.64 -15.51
N ASN A 345 20.46 4.38 -16.44
CA ASN A 345 21.51 3.37 -16.35
C ASN A 345 22.89 3.93 -15.96
N SER A 346 22.97 5.21 -15.59
CA SER A 346 24.22 5.76 -15.02
C SER A 346 24.54 5.11 -13.68
N SER A 347 25.83 5.00 -13.35
CA SER A 347 26.26 4.36 -12.08
C SER A 347 25.64 5.01 -10.86
N ALA A 348 25.61 6.34 -10.81
CA ALA A 348 25.01 7.09 -9.69
C ALA A 348 23.52 6.78 -9.50
N THR A 349 22.75 6.76 -10.61
CA THR A 349 21.32 6.45 -10.58
C THR A 349 21.07 4.98 -10.18
N ILE A 350 21.90 4.05 -10.64
CA ILE A 350 21.82 2.64 -10.21
C ILE A 350 22.06 2.50 -8.71
N ASP A 351 23.07 3.19 -8.16
CA ASP A 351 23.42 3.11 -6.74
C ASP A 351 22.30 3.70 -5.86
N ALA A 352 21.74 4.86 -6.23
CA ALA A 352 20.62 5.46 -5.51
C ALA A 352 19.36 4.57 -5.53
N ARG A 353 19.01 4.01 -6.70
CA ARG A 353 17.91 3.05 -6.83
C ARG A 353 18.15 1.79 -6.01
N LYS A 354 19.37 1.33 -5.92
CA LYS A 354 19.73 0.16 -5.11
C LYS A 354 19.52 0.44 -3.63
N GLN A 355 19.92 1.61 -3.13
CA GLN A 355 19.65 2.01 -1.73
C GLN A 355 18.15 2.02 -1.44
N PHE A 356 17.34 2.60 -2.33
CA PHE A 356 15.90 2.61 -2.20
C PHE A 356 15.30 1.21 -2.22
N THR A 357 15.67 0.38 -3.20
CA THR A 357 15.10 -0.96 -3.33
C THR A 357 15.50 -1.90 -2.21
N ASP A 358 16.71 -1.79 -1.67
CA ASP A 358 17.16 -2.61 -0.54
C ASP A 358 16.30 -2.37 0.72
N GLN A 359 15.76 -1.15 0.90
CA GLN A 359 14.97 -0.78 2.08
C GLN A 359 13.45 -0.79 1.83
N TYR A 360 12.97 -0.34 0.66
CA TYR A 360 11.55 -0.06 0.45
C TYR A 360 10.90 -0.86 -0.69
N ALA A 361 11.69 -1.62 -1.43
CA ALA A 361 11.19 -2.43 -2.55
C ALA A 361 12.04 -3.69 -2.76
N ARG A 362 12.52 -4.27 -1.67
CA ARG A 362 13.44 -5.41 -1.71
C ARG A 362 12.85 -6.58 -2.48
N THR A 363 13.68 -7.22 -3.30
CA THR A 363 13.33 -8.47 -3.99
C THR A 363 14.25 -9.59 -3.55
N VAL A 364 13.77 -10.85 -3.63
CA VAL A 364 14.54 -12.04 -3.27
C VAL A 364 14.46 -13.08 -4.37
N SER A 365 15.55 -13.81 -4.59
CA SER A 365 15.62 -14.85 -5.64
C SER A 365 14.71 -16.06 -5.38
N ASN A 366 14.41 -16.36 -4.11
CA ASN A 366 13.57 -17.49 -3.74
C ASN A 366 12.56 -17.10 -2.65
N PRO A 367 11.41 -16.51 -3.02
CA PRO A 367 10.40 -16.01 -2.09
C PRO A 367 9.81 -17.11 -1.21
N VAL A 368 9.64 -18.33 -1.75
CA VAL A 368 9.10 -19.46 -0.97
C VAL A 368 10.08 -19.88 0.13
N ARG A 369 11.36 -20.02 -0.19
CA ARG A 369 12.38 -20.38 0.81
C ARG A 369 12.50 -19.30 1.89
N PHE A 370 12.46 -18.04 1.49
CA PHE A 370 12.50 -16.91 2.42
C PHE A 370 11.30 -16.96 3.38
N LEU A 371 10.07 -17.08 2.87
CA LEU A 371 8.85 -17.11 3.68
C LEU A 371 8.79 -18.34 4.59
N VAL A 372 9.20 -19.52 4.10
CA VAL A 372 9.29 -20.71 4.97
C VAL A 372 10.19 -20.46 6.16
N LYS A 373 11.33 -19.75 5.99
CA LYS A 373 12.21 -19.36 7.09
C LYS A 373 11.59 -18.28 7.98
N ALA A 374 11.00 -17.25 7.37
CA ALA A 374 10.38 -16.13 8.09
C ALA A 374 9.14 -16.53 8.92
N LEU A 375 8.47 -17.63 8.56
CA LEU A 375 7.31 -18.18 9.29
C LEU A 375 7.71 -19.23 10.36
N GLN A 376 8.99 -19.38 10.66
CA GLN A 376 9.49 -20.20 11.76
C GLN A 376 9.79 -19.31 12.97
N PHE A 377 9.23 -19.66 14.13
CA PHE A 377 9.49 -19.04 15.43
C PHE A 377 10.33 -19.95 16.29
#